data_ed388f3ff4091b2b97062fca47addc4d
#
_entry.id   ed388f3ff4091b2b97062fca47addc4d
#
_cell.length_a   1.000
_cell.length_b   1.000
_cell.length_c   1.000
_cell.angle_alpha   90.00
_cell.angle_beta   90.00
_cell.angle_gamma   90.00
#
_symmetry.space_group_name_H-M   'P 1'
#
loop_
_entity.id
_entity.type
_entity.pdbx_description
1 polymer ?
#
loop_
_entity_poly.entity_id
_entity_poly.type
_entity_poly.pdbx_seq_one_letter_code
_entity_poly.pdbx_strand_id
1 'polypeptide(L)'
;QRQMCIRDSYIFGVKRPVGQFFIDYFSIKIAFSWAATVIAAVVMSFPLMYRSARGAFEQVDQNLVAAARTLGMSEWCIFWKVLIANAVPGVVSGGVLAFARGLGEFGATAMIAGNIAGRTRTLPMAVYSEVAAGNMDKAYGYVAIIVVIAFISVFLMNWTALRTGSRRG
;
A
#
# COMPACT_ATOMS: atom_id res chain seq x y z
N GLN A 1 -21.83 7.16 4.07
CA GLN A 1 -21.21 5.91 3.58
C GLN A 1 -21.95 5.29 2.38
N ARG A 2 -23.30 5.26 2.35
CA ARG A 2 -24.06 4.72 1.20
C ARG A 2 -23.83 5.48 -0.12
N GLN A 3 -23.65 6.79 -0.09
CA GLN A 3 -23.46 7.61 -1.30
C GLN A 3 -22.07 7.45 -1.94
N MET A 4 -21.04 7.17 -1.15
CA MET A 4 -19.68 6.86 -1.68
C MET A 4 -19.67 5.55 -2.48
N CYS A 5 -20.29 4.50 -1.94
CA CYS A 5 -20.32 3.18 -2.57
C CYS A 5 -21.03 3.19 -3.95
N ILE A 6 -22.10 4.00 -4.08
CA ILE A 6 -22.86 4.12 -5.35
C ILE A 6 -22.02 4.84 -6.40
N ARG A 7 -21.25 5.87 -6.02
CA ARG A 7 -20.39 6.63 -6.94
C ARG A 7 -19.23 5.80 -7.47
N ASP A 8 -18.58 4.99 -6.63
CA ASP A 8 -17.42 4.18 -7.04
C ASP A 8 -17.85 3.03 -7.96
N SER A 9 -18.96 2.37 -7.67
CA SER A 9 -19.59 1.40 -8.57
C SER A 9 -20.08 2.02 -9.88
N TYR A 10 -20.46 3.31 -9.86
CA TYR A 10 -20.92 4.04 -11.03
C TYR A 10 -19.79 4.40 -11.99
N ILE A 11 -18.56 4.61 -11.49
CA ILE A 11 -17.39 4.98 -12.29
C ILE A 11 -16.68 3.73 -12.83
N PHE A 12 -16.49 2.71 -12.01
CA PHE A 12 -15.71 1.50 -12.34
C PHE A 12 -16.55 0.29 -12.77
N GLY A 13 -17.88 0.41 -12.85
CA GLY A 13 -18.75 -0.66 -13.29
C GLY A 13 -18.50 -1.05 -14.76
N VAL A 14 -18.63 -2.36 -15.08
CA VAL A 14 -18.35 -2.96 -16.41
C VAL A 14 -19.09 -2.28 -17.58
N LYS A 15 -20.24 -1.64 -17.33
CA LYS A 15 -21.09 -0.96 -18.35
C LYS A 15 -20.91 0.56 -18.37
N ARG A 16 -19.87 1.13 -17.77
CA ARG A 16 -19.66 2.57 -17.68
C ARG A 16 -18.41 3.03 -18.43
N PRO A 17 -18.31 4.32 -18.80
CA PRO A 17 -17.30 4.78 -19.77
C PRO A 17 -15.84 4.45 -19.35
N VAL A 18 -15.50 4.51 -18.08
CA VAL A 18 -14.16 4.15 -17.60
C VAL A 18 -13.94 2.64 -17.64
N GLY A 19 -14.94 1.86 -17.21
CA GLY A 19 -14.85 0.38 -17.28
C GLY A 19 -14.80 -0.12 -18.72
N GLN A 20 -15.57 0.46 -19.63
CA GLN A 20 -15.54 0.14 -21.07
C GLN A 20 -14.20 0.54 -21.70
N PHE A 21 -13.66 1.73 -21.41
CA PHE A 21 -12.36 2.16 -21.90
C PHE A 21 -11.24 1.18 -21.51
N PHE A 22 -11.25 0.68 -20.26
CA PHE A 22 -10.28 -0.32 -19.82
C PHE A 22 -10.54 -1.71 -20.40
N ILE A 23 -11.78 -2.09 -20.65
CA ILE A 23 -12.13 -3.36 -21.32
C ILE A 23 -11.72 -3.30 -22.78
N ASP A 24 -11.99 -2.21 -23.49
CA ASP A 24 -11.72 -2.05 -24.92
C ASP A 24 -10.22 -1.89 -25.19
N TYR A 25 -9.49 -1.19 -24.28
CA TYR A 25 -8.06 -0.90 -24.49
C TYR A 25 -7.13 -1.99 -23.91
N PHE A 26 -7.49 -2.61 -22.79
CA PHE A 26 -6.67 -3.62 -22.12
C PHE A 26 -7.28 -5.02 -22.10
N SER A 27 -8.49 -5.22 -22.63
CA SER A 27 -9.26 -6.48 -22.51
C SER A 27 -9.38 -6.99 -21.05
N ILE A 28 -9.29 -6.11 -20.06
CA ILE A 28 -9.30 -6.44 -18.64
C ILE A 28 -10.65 -6.05 -18.04
N LYS A 29 -11.42 -7.05 -17.61
CA LYS A 29 -12.59 -6.82 -16.75
C LYS A 29 -12.11 -6.45 -15.35
N ILE A 30 -12.05 -5.14 -15.03
CA ILE A 30 -11.54 -4.65 -13.74
C ILE A 30 -12.46 -5.10 -12.60
N ALA A 31 -13.78 -4.93 -12.72
CA ALA A 31 -14.70 -5.38 -11.69
C ALA A 31 -14.66 -6.91 -11.55
N PHE A 32 -14.67 -7.41 -10.31
CA PHE A 32 -14.60 -8.83 -9.95
C PHE A 32 -13.33 -9.55 -10.46
N SER A 33 -12.22 -8.81 -10.61
CA SER A 33 -10.93 -9.36 -11.01
C SER A 33 -9.90 -9.24 -9.89
N TRP A 34 -8.82 -10.02 -9.98
CA TRP A 34 -7.68 -9.88 -9.07
C TRP A 34 -7.04 -8.48 -9.16
N ALA A 35 -7.02 -7.89 -10.35
CA ALA A 35 -6.52 -6.53 -10.55
C ALA A 35 -7.31 -5.49 -9.72
N ALA A 36 -8.63 -5.65 -9.61
CA ALA A 36 -9.46 -4.77 -8.76
C ALA A 36 -9.04 -4.82 -7.28
N THR A 37 -8.69 -5.98 -6.79
CA THR A 37 -8.20 -6.16 -5.41
C THR A 37 -6.91 -5.38 -5.17
N VAL A 38 -5.95 -5.47 -6.10
CA VAL A 38 -4.67 -4.77 -6.02
C VAL A 38 -4.88 -3.26 -6.13
N ILE A 39 -5.69 -2.80 -7.08
CA ILE A 39 -5.99 -1.37 -7.26
C ILE A 39 -6.65 -0.80 -6.00
N ALA A 40 -7.63 -1.50 -5.43
CA ALA A 40 -8.29 -1.07 -4.20
C ALA A 40 -7.27 -0.92 -3.05
N ALA A 41 -6.40 -1.90 -2.83
CA ALA A 41 -5.37 -1.85 -1.81
C ALA A 41 -4.37 -0.70 -2.02
N VAL A 42 -3.93 -0.49 -3.27
CA VAL A 42 -3.01 0.61 -3.63
C VAL A 42 -3.65 1.97 -3.39
N VAL A 43 -4.87 2.20 -3.86
CA VAL A 43 -5.59 3.48 -3.71
C VAL A 43 -5.79 3.81 -2.23
N MET A 44 -6.13 2.81 -1.39
CA MET A 44 -6.36 3.02 0.04
C MET A 44 -5.08 3.21 0.84
N SER A 45 -3.96 2.65 0.40
CA SER A 45 -2.65 2.81 1.06
C SER A 45 -1.84 3.99 0.54
N PHE A 46 -2.13 4.49 -0.67
CA PHE A 46 -1.41 5.57 -1.33
C PHE A 46 -1.29 6.86 -0.50
N PRO A 47 -2.36 7.40 0.12
CA PRO A 47 -2.26 8.62 0.91
C PRO A 47 -1.28 8.49 2.09
N LEU A 48 -1.23 7.30 2.69
CA LEU A 48 -0.33 7.01 3.80
C LEU A 48 1.13 6.97 3.32
N MET A 49 1.38 6.27 2.21
CA MET A 49 2.71 6.22 1.57
C MET A 49 3.20 7.61 1.15
N TYR A 50 2.33 8.40 0.51
CA TYR A 50 2.66 9.76 0.09
C TYR A 50 3.05 10.64 1.28
N ARG A 51 2.26 10.65 2.36
CA ARG A 51 2.56 11.44 3.56
C ARG A 51 3.87 11.01 4.22
N SER A 52 4.13 9.71 4.30
CA SER A 52 5.37 9.18 4.87
C SER A 52 6.59 9.53 4.02
N ALA A 53 6.50 9.39 2.71
CA ALA A 53 7.56 9.77 1.79
C ALA A 53 7.85 11.27 1.87
N ARG A 54 6.81 12.09 1.79
CA ARG A 54 6.94 13.55 1.91
C ARG A 54 7.62 13.94 3.23
N GLY A 55 7.17 13.40 4.37
CA GLY A 55 7.79 13.67 5.67
C GLY A 55 9.24 13.20 5.75
N ALA A 56 9.61 12.12 5.07
CA ALA A 56 10.98 11.66 5.00
C ALA A 56 11.90 12.63 4.24
N PHE A 57 11.40 13.21 3.14
CA PHE A 57 12.15 14.23 2.40
C PHE A 57 12.23 15.57 3.13
N GLU A 58 11.15 15.98 3.82
CA GLU A 58 11.13 17.21 4.62
C GLU A 58 12.08 17.16 5.83
N GLN A 59 12.40 15.97 6.35
CA GLN A 59 13.34 15.78 7.45
C GLN A 59 14.82 15.79 7.04
N VAL A 60 15.13 15.84 5.74
CA VAL A 60 16.52 15.92 5.28
C VAL A 60 17.09 17.30 5.67
N ASP A 61 18.24 17.29 6.37
CA ASP A 61 18.89 18.52 6.82
C ASP A 61 19.31 19.39 5.63
N GLN A 62 18.78 20.61 5.58
CA GLN A 62 19.08 21.59 4.55
C GLN A 62 20.55 22.00 4.54
N ASN A 63 21.24 21.91 5.68
CA ASN A 63 22.67 22.19 5.77
C ASN A 63 23.51 21.19 4.96
N LEU A 64 23.08 19.93 4.89
CA LEU A 64 23.74 18.93 4.03
C LEU A 64 23.60 19.28 2.55
N VAL A 65 22.44 19.77 2.15
CA VAL A 65 22.18 20.23 0.77
C VAL A 65 23.02 21.47 0.45
N ALA A 66 23.08 22.43 1.36
CA ALA A 66 23.90 23.62 1.20
C ALA A 66 25.40 23.30 1.12
N ALA A 67 25.90 22.42 2.00
CA ALA A 67 27.29 21.96 1.96
C ALA A 67 27.64 21.24 0.66
N ALA A 68 26.73 20.40 0.13
CA ALA A 68 26.95 19.73 -1.15
C ALA A 68 27.03 20.73 -2.32
N ARG A 69 26.24 21.83 -2.27
CA ARG A 69 26.31 22.94 -3.26
C ARG A 69 27.64 23.68 -3.19
N THR A 70 28.14 23.95 -2.00
CA THR A 70 29.44 24.62 -1.84
C THR A 70 30.61 23.77 -2.34
N LEU A 71 30.46 22.43 -2.32
CA LEU A 71 31.42 21.48 -2.91
C LEU A 71 31.30 21.39 -4.44
N GLY A 72 30.44 22.16 -5.09
CA GLY A 72 30.29 22.19 -6.54
C GLY A 72 29.54 20.99 -7.12
N MET A 73 28.77 20.25 -6.31
CA MET A 73 27.97 19.13 -6.79
C MET A 73 26.78 19.64 -7.63
N SER A 74 26.52 18.97 -8.76
CA SER A 74 25.33 19.28 -9.57
C SER A 74 24.04 18.94 -8.79
N GLU A 75 22.94 19.68 -9.06
CA GLU A 75 21.63 19.45 -8.40
C GLU A 75 21.13 18.01 -8.57
N TRP A 76 21.40 17.38 -9.72
CA TRP A 76 21.07 15.99 -9.99
C TRP A 76 21.86 15.03 -9.09
N CYS A 77 23.12 15.31 -8.86
CA CYS A 77 23.97 14.54 -7.96
C CYS A 77 23.53 14.71 -6.49
N ILE A 78 23.17 15.93 -6.09
CA ILE A 78 22.62 16.23 -4.77
C ILE A 78 21.32 15.47 -4.54
N PHE A 79 20.42 15.46 -5.52
CA PHE A 79 19.16 14.73 -5.42
C PHE A 79 19.37 13.23 -5.16
N TRP A 80 20.22 12.57 -5.96
CA TRP A 80 20.42 11.12 -5.82
C TRP A 80 21.30 10.73 -4.64
N LYS A 81 22.40 11.45 -4.39
CA LYS A 81 23.39 11.07 -3.36
C LYS A 81 23.09 11.65 -1.98
N VAL A 82 22.42 12.78 -1.90
CA VAL A 82 22.14 13.44 -0.62
C VAL A 82 20.66 13.28 -0.24
N LEU A 83 19.74 13.77 -1.05
CA LEU A 83 18.32 13.77 -0.71
C LEU A 83 17.76 12.36 -0.62
N ILE A 84 17.87 11.55 -1.67
CA ILE A 84 17.33 10.19 -1.67
C ILE A 84 18.04 9.34 -0.62
N ALA A 85 19.37 9.36 -0.56
CA ALA A 85 20.11 8.54 0.39
C ALA A 85 19.69 8.80 1.86
N ASN A 86 19.37 10.04 2.21
CA ASN A 86 18.89 10.39 3.55
C ASN A 86 17.40 10.12 3.75
N ALA A 87 16.57 10.23 2.70
CA ALA A 87 15.12 9.99 2.78
C ALA A 87 14.76 8.50 2.75
N VAL A 88 15.56 7.63 2.10
CA VAL A 88 15.28 6.18 1.92
C VAL A 88 14.81 5.49 3.19
N PRO A 89 15.44 5.64 4.37
CA PRO A 89 14.98 4.94 5.58
C PRO A 89 13.53 5.28 5.95
N GLY A 90 13.18 6.57 5.88
CA GLY A 90 11.81 7.03 6.16
C GLY A 90 10.82 6.59 5.08
N VAL A 91 11.22 6.60 3.80
CA VAL A 91 10.40 6.10 2.69
C VAL A 91 10.16 4.59 2.83
N VAL A 92 11.18 3.81 3.18
CA VAL A 92 11.03 2.36 3.41
C VAL A 92 10.09 2.08 4.58
N SER A 93 10.26 2.81 5.70
CA SER A 93 9.35 2.68 6.85
C SER A 93 7.90 3.01 6.47
N GLY A 94 7.70 4.07 5.70
CA GLY A 94 6.38 4.43 5.16
C GLY A 94 5.81 3.37 4.20
N GLY A 95 6.66 2.76 3.39
CA GLY A 95 6.30 1.67 2.49
C GLY A 95 5.80 0.43 3.23
N VAL A 96 6.49 0.02 4.29
CA VAL A 96 6.06 -1.11 5.13
C VAL A 96 4.72 -0.82 5.80
N LEU A 97 4.53 0.41 6.31
CA LEU A 97 3.27 0.83 6.92
C LEU A 97 2.12 0.85 5.90
N ALA A 98 2.37 1.38 4.70
CA ALA A 98 1.40 1.38 3.60
C ALA A 98 1.05 -0.05 3.15
N PHE A 99 2.03 -0.95 3.09
CA PHE A 99 1.84 -2.36 2.80
C PHE A 99 0.96 -3.05 3.86
N ALA A 100 1.27 -2.85 5.15
CA ALA A 100 0.46 -3.39 6.25
C ALA A 100 -0.99 -2.88 6.20
N ARG A 101 -1.19 -1.60 5.85
CA ARG A 101 -2.52 -1.00 5.64
C ARG A 101 -3.25 -1.65 4.46
N GLY A 102 -2.54 -1.90 3.35
CA GLY A 102 -3.08 -2.55 2.16
C GLY A 102 -3.47 -4.01 2.41
N LEU A 103 -2.69 -4.75 3.21
CA LEU A 103 -3.02 -6.12 3.62
C LEU A 103 -4.32 -6.22 4.41
N GLY A 104 -4.63 -5.20 5.23
CA GLY A 104 -5.88 -5.13 5.99
C GLY A 104 -7.07 -4.58 5.20
N GLU A 105 -6.92 -4.32 3.88
CA GLU A 105 -8.02 -3.75 3.11
C GLU A 105 -9.13 -4.77 2.87
N PHE A 106 -10.32 -4.43 3.36
CA PHE A 106 -11.50 -5.26 3.27
C PHE A 106 -12.64 -4.57 2.52
N GLY A 107 -12.94 -3.32 2.89
CA GLY A 107 -14.15 -2.63 2.46
C GLY A 107 -14.19 -2.37 0.95
N ALA A 108 -13.19 -1.69 0.42
CA ALA A 108 -13.13 -1.37 -1.01
C ALA A 108 -12.98 -2.65 -1.85
N THR A 109 -12.20 -3.63 -1.37
CA THR A 109 -12.06 -4.94 -2.04
C THR A 109 -13.38 -5.68 -2.11
N ALA A 110 -14.16 -5.73 -1.03
CA ALA A 110 -15.46 -6.37 -0.99
C ALA A 110 -16.45 -5.76 -2.01
N MET A 111 -16.38 -4.44 -2.19
CA MET A 111 -17.29 -3.70 -3.07
C MET A 111 -16.91 -3.80 -4.55
N ILE A 112 -15.62 -3.77 -4.89
CA ILE A 112 -15.14 -3.68 -6.28
C ILE A 112 -14.78 -5.06 -6.83
N ALA A 113 -14.06 -5.86 -6.04
CA ALA A 113 -13.56 -7.18 -6.45
C ALA A 113 -14.49 -8.34 -6.04
N GLY A 114 -15.35 -8.12 -5.05
CA GLY A 114 -16.22 -9.15 -4.50
C GLY A 114 -15.46 -10.20 -3.69
N ASN A 115 -16.14 -11.32 -3.33
CA ASN A 115 -15.58 -12.39 -2.51
C ASN A 115 -15.64 -13.72 -3.27
N ILE A 116 -14.83 -13.89 -4.30
CA ILE A 116 -14.78 -15.11 -5.11
C ILE A 116 -13.61 -15.96 -4.64
N ALA A 117 -13.89 -17.15 -4.06
CA ALA A 117 -12.87 -18.10 -3.61
C ALA A 117 -11.93 -18.49 -4.76
N GLY A 118 -10.62 -18.44 -4.52
CA GLY A 118 -9.59 -18.76 -5.49
C GLY A 118 -9.32 -17.69 -6.56
N ARG A 119 -10.07 -16.54 -6.52
CA ARG A 119 -9.88 -15.44 -7.48
C ARG A 119 -9.65 -14.09 -6.82
N THR A 120 -10.62 -13.59 -6.04
CA THR A 120 -10.59 -12.23 -5.48
C THR A 120 -10.65 -12.20 -3.96
N ARG A 121 -10.78 -13.37 -3.30
CA ARG A 121 -10.84 -13.47 -1.85
C ARG A 121 -9.49 -13.10 -1.23
N THR A 122 -9.44 -12.00 -0.48
CA THR A 122 -8.30 -11.62 0.36
C THR A 122 -8.36 -12.29 1.72
N LEU A 123 -7.25 -12.25 2.48
CA LEU A 123 -7.21 -12.82 3.84
C LEU A 123 -8.28 -12.22 4.77
N PRO A 124 -8.48 -10.88 4.86
CA PRO A 124 -9.57 -10.31 5.65
C PRO A 124 -10.96 -10.78 5.19
N MET A 125 -11.15 -10.94 3.87
CA MET A 125 -12.39 -11.48 3.32
C MET A 125 -12.61 -12.94 3.69
N ALA A 126 -11.53 -13.75 3.74
CA ALA A 126 -11.60 -15.14 4.17
C ALA A 126 -12.02 -15.22 5.64
N VAL A 127 -11.40 -14.44 6.53
CA VAL A 127 -11.81 -14.35 7.94
C VAL A 127 -13.30 -14.02 8.05
N TYR A 128 -13.75 -12.97 7.39
CA TYR A 128 -15.16 -12.56 7.42
C TYR A 128 -16.10 -13.68 6.95
N SER A 129 -15.75 -14.36 5.85
CA SER A 129 -16.58 -15.44 5.28
C SER A 129 -16.68 -16.63 6.20
N GLU A 130 -15.57 -17.05 6.83
CA GLU A 130 -15.58 -18.20 7.74
C GLU A 130 -16.31 -17.88 9.05
N VAL A 131 -16.17 -16.66 9.57
CA VAL A 131 -16.95 -16.19 10.73
C VAL A 131 -18.44 -16.19 10.41
N ALA A 132 -18.84 -15.65 9.24
CA ALA A 132 -20.23 -15.61 8.80
C ALA A 132 -20.81 -17.02 8.56
N ALA A 133 -19.97 -18.00 8.21
CA ALA A 133 -20.34 -19.41 8.05
C ALA A 133 -20.34 -20.20 9.37
N GLY A 134 -19.92 -19.59 10.49
CA GLY A 134 -19.82 -20.27 11.80
C GLY A 134 -18.56 -21.13 11.96
N ASN A 135 -17.62 -21.11 11.01
CA ASN A 135 -16.39 -21.91 11.01
C ASN A 135 -15.27 -21.21 11.78
N MET A 136 -15.39 -21.08 13.09
CA MET A 136 -14.45 -20.32 13.91
C MET A 136 -13.01 -20.84 13.84
N ASP A 137 -12.81 -22.17 13.80
CA ASP A 137 -11.45 -22.76 13.74
C ASP A 137 -10.68 -22.32 12.49
N LYS A 138 -11.34 -22.28 11.33
CA LYS A 138 -10.72 -21.79 10.09
C LYS A 138 -10.49 -20.28 10.14
N ALA A 139 -11.42 -19.52 10.72
CA ALA A 139 -11.28 -18.09 10.89
C ALA A 139 -10.04 -17.76 11.75
N TYR A 140 -9.83 -18.44 12.87
CA TYR A 140 -8.62 -18.27 13.69
C TYR A 140 -7.34 -18.59 12.93
N GLY A 141 -7.34 -19.61 12.06
CA GLY A 141 -6.21 -19.93 11.20
C GLY A 141 -5.83 -18.76 10.28
N TYR A 142 -6.80 -18.14 9.61
CA TYR A 142 -6.55 -16.97 8.77
C TYR A 142 -6.10 -15.75 9.56
N VAL A 143 -6.68 -15.52 10.75
CA VAL A 143 -6.24 -14.45 11.66
C VAL A 143 -4.79 -14.64 12.07
N ALA A 144 -4.40 -15.87 12.46
CA ALA A 144 -3.01 -16.17 12.81
C ALA A 144 -2.04 -15.85 11.67
N ILE A 145 -2.39 -16.17 10.43
CA ILE A 145 -1.57 -15.84 9.25
C ILE A 145 -1.42 -14.32 9.11
N ILE A 146 -2.51 -13.54 9.24
CA ILE A 146 -2.46 -12.08 9.16
C ILE A 146 -1.54 -11.52 10.25
N VAL A 147 -1.68 -12.00 11.48
CA VAL A 147 -0.87 -11.57 12.62
C VAL A 147 0.61 -11.85 12.38
N VAL A 148 0.96 -13.05 11.91
CA VAL A 148 2.36 -13.42 11.59
C VAL A 148 2.94 -12.49 10.50
N ILE A 149 2.18 -12.23 9.42
CA ILE A 149 2.62 -11.32 8.36
C ILE A 149 2.82 -9.90 8.90
N ALA A 150 1.90 -9.41 9.75
CA ALA A 150 2.01 -8.10 10.38
C ALA A 150 3.26 -8.01 11.27
N PHE A 151 3.53 -9.02 12.10
CA PHE A 151 4.73 -9.08 12.93
C PHE A 151 6.02 -9.08 12.10
N ILE A 152 6.08 -9.88 11.04
CA ILE A 152 7.23 -9.93 10.13
C ILE A 152 7.44 -8.55 9.49
N SER A 153 6.37 -7.89 9.06
CA SER A 153 6.43 -6.56 8.44
C SER A 153 6.99 -5.52 9.41
N VAL A 154 6.50 -5.49 10.65
CA VAL A 154 7.00 -4.58 11.70
C VAL A 154 8.45 -4.89 12.08
N PHE A 155 8.80 -6.17 12.18
CA PHE A 155 10.18 -6.58 12.46
C PHE A 155 11.15 -6.13 11.38
N LEU A 156 10.79 -6.32 10.10
CA LEU A 156 11.59 -5.86 8.96
C LEU A 156 11.76 -4.33 8.97
N MET A 157 10.69 -3.59 9.29
CA MET A 157 10.74 -2.13 9.42
C MET A 157 11.75 -1.71 10.51
N ASN A 158 11.64 -2.32 11.69
CA ASN A 158 12.52 -1.99 12.81
C ASN A 158 13.99 -2.37 12.52
N TRP A 159 14.20 -3.52 11.89
CA TRP A 159 15.53 -3.96 11.48
C TRP A 159 16.20 -3.00 10.48
N THR A 160 15.47 -2.55 9.47
CA THR A 160 15.99 -1.58 8.50
C THR A 160 16.27 -0.22 9.14
N ALA A 161 15.41 0.25 10.03
CA ALA A 161 15.61 1.48 10.78
C ALA A 161 16.87 1.44 11.66
N LEU A 162 17.10 0.33 12.38
CA LEU A 162 18.27 0.14 13.22
C LEU A 162 19.57 0.10 12.40
N ARG A 163 19.60 -0.62 11.28
CA ARG A 163 20.80 -0.68 10.41
C ARG A 163 21.16 0.68 9.81
N THR A 164 20.21 1.53 9.58
CA THR A 164 20.46 2.86 9.00
C THR A 164 20.85 3.87 10.07
N GLY A 165 20.33 3.75 11.29
CA GLY A 165 20.73 4.56 12.44
C GLY A 165 22.20 4.33 12.85
N SER A 166 22.68 3.08 12.77
CA SER A 166 24.07 2.70 13.12
C SER A 166 25.14 3.21 12.15
N ARG A 167 24.76 3.70 10.95
CA ARG A 167 25.72 4.29 9.99
C ARG A 167 25.89 5.82 10.14
N ARG A 168 25.21 6.43 11.12
CA ARG A 168 25.26 7.89 11.40
C ARG A 168 25.97 8.26 12.71
N GLY A 169 26.55 7.28 13.43
CA GLY A 169 27.38 7.48 14.60
C GLY A 169 28.87 7.53 14.28
#